data_aa29dbcc49612371d39ea1497c32c747
#
_entry.id   aa29dbcc49612371d39ea1497c32c747
#
_cell.length_a   1.000
_cell.length_b   1.000
_cell.length_c   1.000
_cell.angle_alpha   90.00
_cell.angle_beta   90.00
_cell.angle_gamma   90.00
#
_symmetry.space_group_name_H-M   'P 1'
#
loop_
_entity.id
_entity.type
_entity.pdbx_description
1 polymer ?
#
loop_
_entity_poly.entity_id
_entity_poly.type
_entity_poly.pdbx_seq_one_letter_code
_entity_poly.pdbx_strand_id
1 'polypeptide(L)'
;VQWYEGVGEHTGMESNKYDLVTFGSSFNVCNRQEALIEVKRILKDAGWFACMWNHRDLNDPLQKEIEDILKAEIENYSYGTRREDQTDVINQSGLFNEVVYIEGTVIHEVLAEDFIEGWKSHGTVHRQSKDKFDLINAKIRDVVEAKGQEYIKIPYTTRIWMAQVR
;
A
#
# COMPACT_ATOMS: atom_id res chain seq x y z
N VAL A 1 -4.24 -17.27 -13.83
CA VAL A 1 -3.80 -15.86 -13.78
C VAL A 1 -2.90 -15.62 -14.97
N GLN A 2 -3.11 -14.52 -15.70
CA GLN A 2 -2.25 -14.05 -16.78
C GLN A 2 -1.50 -12.82 -16.28
N TRP A 3 -0.22 -12.73 -16.64
CA TRP A 3 0.66 -11.63 -16.25
C TRP A 3 1.00 -10.81 -17.49
N TYR A 4 0.92 -9.49 -17.34
CA TYR A 4 1.26 -8.53 -18.40
C TYR A 4 2.20 -7.48 -17.82
N GLU A 5 3.13 -7.01 -18.62
CA GLU A 5 3.97 -5.87 -18.31
C GLU A 5 3.24 -4.58 -18.71
N GLY A 6 3.27 -3.57 -17.83
CA GLY A 6 2.63 -2.28 -18.07
C GLY A 6 2.73 -1.36 -16.87
N VAL A 7 2.26 -0.14 -17.01
CA VAL A 7 2.14 0.85 -15.94
C VAL A 7 0.66 1.16 -15.69
N GLY A 8 0.34 1.65 -14.50
CA GLY A 8 -1.06 1.93 -14.12
C GLY A 8 -1.75 2.97 -14.99
N GLU A 9 -0.97 3.88 -15.57
CA GLU A 9 -1.42 4.94 -16.48
C GLU A 9 -1.63 4.44 -17.93
N HIS A 10 -1.03 3.30 -18.27
CA HIS A 10 -1.12 2.71 -19.60
C HIS A 10 -0.91 1.19 -19.53
N THR A 11 -1.99 0.47 -19.32
CA THR A 11 -1.95 -0.99 -19.09
C THR A 11 -1.79 -1.82 -20.36
N GLY A 12 -2.06 -1.24 -21.54
CA GLY A 12 -2.14 -1.99 -22.80
C GLY A 12 -3.37 -2.90 -22.92
N MET A 13 -4.27 -2.89 -21.94
CA MET A 13 -5.47 -3.73 -21.94
C MET A 13 -6.55 -3.20 -22.89
N GLU A 14 -7.43 -4.11 -23.33
CA GLU A 14 -8.58 -3.75 -24.18
C GLU A 14 -9.58 -2.86 -23.43
N SER A 15 -10.18 -1.90 -24.13
CA SER A 15 -11.23 -1.04 -23.59
C SER A 15 -12.50 -1.82 -23.29
N ASN A 16 -13.24 -1.39 -22.26
CA ASN A 16 -14.58 -1.89 -21.94
C ASN A 16 -14.64 -3.41 -21.72
N LYS A 17 -13.64 -3.96 -21.02
CA LYS A 17 -13.47 -5.43 -20.90
C LYS A 17 -13.62 -5.94 -19.48
N TYR A 18 -13.26 -5.16 -18.47
CA TYR A 18 -13.16 -5.63 -17.09
C TYR A 18 -14.34 -5.16 -16.24
N ASP A 19 -14.79 -6.03 -15.34
CA ASP A 19 -15.86 -5.71 -14.38
C ASP A 19 -15.32 -5.02 -13.13
N LEU A 20 -14.04 -5.30 -12.80
CA LEU A 20 -13.34 -4.75 -11.65
C LEU A 20 -11.87 -4.51 -11.97
N VAL A 21 -11.35 -3.34 -11.58
CA VAL A 21 -9.94 -3.02 -11.58
C VAL A 21 -9.49 -2.68 -10.16
N THR A 22 -8.42 -3.32 -9.69
CA THR A 22 -7.91 -3.11 -8.33
C THR A 22 -6.46 -2.66 -8.31
N PHE A 23 -6.14 -1.77 -7.38
CA PHE A 23 -4.77 -1.37 -7.03
C PHE A 23 -4.46 -1.80 -5.60
N GLY A 24 -3.74 -2.91 -5.44
CA GLY A 24 -3.25 -3.36 -4.14
C GLY A 24 -1.91 -2.71 -3.81
N SER A 25 -1.88 -1.74 -2.91
CA SER A 25 -0.69 -1.00 -2.48
C SER A 25 0.11 -0.34 -3.61
N SER A 26 -0.53 0.04 -4.71
CA SER A 26 0.14 0.51 -5.92
C SER A 26 -0.39 1.86 -6.47
N PHE A 27 -1.62 2.26 -6.16
CA PHE A 27 -2.21 3.50 -6.67
C PHE A 27 -1.42 4.77 -6.29
N ASN A 28 -0.72 4.75 -5.16
CA ASN A 28 0.11 5.85 -4.68
C ASN A 28 1.42 6.06 -5.45
N VAL A 29 1.84 5.12 -6.31
CA VAL A 29 3.07 5.24 -7.13
C VAL A 29 2.77 5.63 -8.56
N CYS A 30 1.48 5.72 -8.94
CA CYS A 30 1.02 6.18 -10.24
C CYS A 30 0.78 7.70 -10.26
N ASN A 31 0.75 8.29 -11.45
CA ASN A 31 0.00 9.52 -11.67
C ASN A 31 -1.50 9.18 -11.53
N ARG A 32 -2.07 9.46 -10.36
CA ARG A 32 -3.41 9.00 -9.98
C ARG A 32 -4.50 9.43 -10.95
N GLN A 33 -4.42 10.65 -11.52
CA GLN A 33 -5.41 11.14 -12.48
C GLN A 33 -5.33 10.37 -13.81
N GLU A 34 -4.13 10.17 -14.35
CA GLU A 34 -3.93 9.40 -15.57
C GLU A 34 -4.32 7.93 -15.38
N ALA A 35 -3.97 7.34 -14.23
CA ALA A 35 -4.37 5.98 -13.88
C ALA A 35 -5.90 5.83 -13.81
N LEU A 36 -6.64 6.81 -13.26
CA LEU A 36 -8.11 6.76 -13.25
C LEU A 36 -8.71 6.86 -14.66
N ILE A 37 -8.10 7.62 -15.57
CA ILE A 37 -8.52 7.68 -16.98
C ILE A 37 -8.33 6.30 -17.64
N GLU A 38 -7.19 5.69 -17.44
CA GLU A 38 -6.91 4.35 -17.98
C GLU A 38 -7.85 3.29 -17.37
N VAL A 39 -8.08 3.34 -16.07
CA VAL A 39 -9.03 2.48 -15.37
C VAL A 39 -10.43 2.61 -15.98
N LYS A 40 -10.92 3.85 -16.18
CA LYS A 40 -12.22 4.09 -16.85
C LYS A 40 -12.26 3.50 -18.24
N ARG A 41 -11.18 3.62 -19.02
CA ARG A 41 -11.09 3.11 -20.39
C ARG A 41 -11.24 1.59 -20.47
N ILE A 42 -10.63 0.86 -19.54
CA ILE A 42 -10.62 -0.61 -19.55
C ILE A 42 -11.82 -1.24 -18.82
N LEU A 43 -12.48 -0.51 -17.92
CA LEU A 43 -13.69 -0.95 -17.25
C LEU A 43 -14.89 -0.94 -18.19
N LYS A 44 -15.77 -1.93 -18.03
CA LYS A 44 -17.11 -1.94 -18.61
C LYS A 44 -17.97 -0.82 -18.02
N ASP A 45 -19.09 -0.53 -18.70
CA ASP A 45 -20.15 0.30 -18.13
C ASP A 45 -20.60 -0.29 -16.79
N ALA A 46 -20.73 0.58 -15.78
CA ALA A 46 -21.00 0.18 -14.39
C ALA A 46 -19.94 -0.74 -13.75
N GLY A 47 -18.76 -0.89 -14.32
CA GLY A 47 -17.61 -1.57 -13.71
C GLY A 47 -17.10 -0.83 -12.48
N TRP A 48 -16.32 -1.51 -11.65
CA TRP A 48 -15.81 -0.97 -10.38
C TRP A 48 -14.31 -0.77 -10.39
N PHE A 49 -13.89 0.36 -9.83
CA PHE A 49 -12.51 0.63 -9.41
C PHE A 49 -12.38 0.41 -7.91
N ALA A 50 -11.23 -0.10 -7.46
CA ALA A 50 -10.87 -0.15 -6.05
C ALA A 50 -9.37 0.06 -5.84
N CYS A 51 -9.00 0.91 -4.88
CA CYS A 51 -7.63 0.97 -4.39
C CYS A 51 -7.60 0.66 -2.89
N MET A 52 -6.56 -0.08 -2.47
CA MET A 52 -6.51 -0.62 -1.11
C MET A 52 -5.10 -0.73 -0.57
N TRP A 53 -4.98 -0.59 0.76
CA TRP A 53 -3.72 -0.77 1.50
C TRP A 53 -3.97 -1.43 2.85
N ASN A 54 -3.01 -2.21 3.27
CA ASN A 54 -2.85 -2.62 4.66
C ASN A 54 -1.91 -1.61 5.36
N HIS A 55 -2.41 -0.97 6.39
CA HIS A 55 -1.63 -0.06 7.22
C HIS A 55 -1.32 -0.72 8.55
N ARG A 56 -0.05 -0.85 8.91
CA ARG A 56 0.35 -1.28 10.25
C ARG A 56 -0.21 -0.31 11.28
N ASP A 57 -0.76 -0.85 12.38
CA ASP A 57 -1.19 -0.02 13.50
C ASP A 57 0.04 0.50 14.25
N LEU A 58 0.27 1.80 14.19
CA LEU A 58 1.41 2.45 14.84
C LEU A 58 1.18 2.68 16.36
N ASN A 59 0.02 2.28 16.91
CA ASN A 59 -0.20 2.23 18.35
C ASN A 59 0.32 0.90 18.95
N ASP A 60 0.55 -0.12 18.12
CA ASP A 60 1.22 -1.34 18.56
C ASP A 60 2.66 -1.04 18.98
N PRO A 61 3.12 -1.50 20.16
CA PRO A 61 4.44 -1.16 20.68
C PRO A 61 5.59 -1.51 19.74
N LEU A 62 5.57 -2.70 19.09
CA LEU A 62 6.61 -3.11 18.17
C LEU A 62 6.59 -2.27 16.89
N GLN A 63 5.40 -2.04 16.33
CA GLN A 63 5.26 -1.23 15.12
C GLN A 63 5.68 0.22 15.35
N LYS A 64 5.40 0.75 16.56
CA LYS A 64 5.84 2.08 16.96
C LYS A 64 7.36 2.16 17.11
N GLU A 65 7.99 1.17 17.75
CA GLU A 65 9.44 1.12 17.93
C GLU A 65 10.17 1.07 16.57
N ILE A 66 9.65 0.29 15.63
CA ILE A 66 10.18 0.26 14.25
C ILE A 66 9.96 1.61 13.55
N GLU A 67 8.79 2.23 13.71
CA GLU A 67 8.52 3.56 13.14
C GLU A 67 9.47 4.62 13.67
N ASP A 68 9.81 4.56 14.95
CA ASP A 68 10.76 5.48 15.59
C ASP A 68 12.19 5.28 15.02
N ILE A 69 12.60 4.03 14.73
CA ILE A 69 13.85 3.73 14.02
C ILE A 69 13.84 4.38 12.62
N LEU A 70 12.78 4.18 11.85
CA LEU A 70 12.67 4.75 10.51
C LEU A 70 12.79 6.27 10.50
N LYS A 71 12.10 6.94 11.43
CA LYS A 71 12.13 8.40 11.59
C LYS A 71 13.47 8.94 12.08
N ALA A 72 14.18 8.16 12.89
CA ALA A 72 15.50 8.55 13.38
C ALA A 72 16.59 8.42 12.30
N GLU A 73 16.48 7.41 11.43
CA GLU A 73 17.52 7.11 10.43
C GLU A 73 17.27 7.75 9.07
N ILE A 74 16.03 7.98 8.70
CA ILE A 74 15.64 8.53 7.40
C ILE A 74 15.18 9.97 7.56
N GLU A 75 15.97 10.87 7.02
CA GLU A 75 15.62 12.30 6.96
C GLU A 75 14.33 12.50 6.14
N ASN A 76 13.35 13.20 6.72
CA ASN A 76 12.04 13.46 6.10
C ASN A 76 11.29 12.17 5.72
N TYR A 77 11.41 11.10 6.53
CA TYR A 77 10.67 9.85 6.29
C TYR A 77 9.17 10.11 6.10
N SER A 78 8.62 9.59 5.03
CA SER A 78 7.24 9.82 4.62
C SER A 78 6.60 8.60 3.99
N TYR A 79 5.33 8.43 4.24
CA TYR A 79 4.49 7.43 3.56
C TYR A 79 4.02 7.89 2.16
N GLY A 80 4.31 9.14 1.78
CA GLY A 80 3.71 9.75 0.59
C GLY A 80 2.18 9.71 0.69
N THR A 81 1.52 9.56 -0.44
CA THR A 81 0.05 9.59 -0.53
C THR A 81 -0.65 8.30 -0.11
N ARG A 82 0.10 7.25 0.26
CA ARG A 82 -0.51 5.92 0.57
C ARG A 82 -1.37 5.91 1.84
N ARG A 83 -1.20 6.88 2.75
CA ARG A 83 -2.02 7.00 3.97
C ARG A 83 -3.06 8.11 3.89
N GLU A 84 -3.09 8.85 2.78
CA GLU A 84 -4.11 9.88 2.54
C GLU A 84 -5.46 9.26 2.25
N ASP A 85 -6.53 10.01 2.51
CA ASP A 85 -7.85 9.72 2.00
C ASP A 85 -7.86 9.86 0.48
N GLN A 86 -8.34 8.84 -0.23
CA GLN A 86 -8.36 8.83 -1.69
C GLN A 86 -9.69 9.37 -2.27
N THR A 87 -10.64 9.70 -1.43
CA THR A 87 -11.99 10.14 -1.85
C THR A 87 -11.93 11.35 -2.78
N ASP A 88 -11.18 12.37 -2.39
CA ASP A 88 -11.11 13.61 -3.16
C ASP A 88 -10.48 13.41 -4.55
N VAL A 89 -9.39 12.65 -4.64
CA VAL A 89 -8.73 12.43 -5.94
C VAL A 89 -9.60 11.62 -6.90
N ILE A 90 -10.39 10.67 -6.38
CA ILE A 90 -11.32 9.87 -7.18
C ILE A 90 -12.49 10.75 -7.63
N ASN A 91 -13.12 11.50 -6.73
CA ASN A 91 -14.26 12.37 -7.04
C ASN A 91 -13.90 13.50 -8.01
N GLN A 92 -12.74 14.12 -7.85
CA GLN A 92 -12.26 15.20 -8.73
C GLN A 92 -11.98 14.73 -10.16
N SER A 93 -11.76 13.42 -10.38
CA SER A 93 -11.64 12.88 -11.73
C SER A 93 -12.94 13.04 -12.55
N GLY A 94 -14.09 13.08 -11.90
CA GLY A 94 -15.41 13.15 -12.55
C GLY A 94 -15.83 11.87 -13.28
N LEU A 95 -15.00 10.81 -13.22
CA LEU A 95 -15.17 9.58 -14.01
C LEU A 95 -16.05 8.53 -13.30
N PHE A 96 -16.19 8.64 -11.99
CA PHE A 96 -16.84 7.65 -11.13
C PHE A 96 -18.00 8.27 -10.33
N ASN A 97 -18.88 7.42 -9.85
CA ASN A 97 -19.92 7.76 -8.89
C ASN A 97 -19.31 8.02 -7.51
N GLU A 98 -20.16 8.24 -6.50
CA GLU A 98 -19.74 8.48 -5.13
C GLU A 98 -18.84 7.34 -4.61
N VAL A 99 -17.77 7.72 -3.91
CA VAL A 99 -16.81 6.76 -3.34
C VAL A 99 -17.41 6.03 -2.15
N VAL A 100 -17.31 4.71 -2.15
CA VAL A 100 -17.58 3.85 -1.00
C VAL A 100 -16.26 3.57 -0.28
N TYR A 101 -16.18 3.92 1.00
CA TYR A 101 -15.03 3.62 1.85
C TYR A 101 -15.33 2.44 2.74
N ILE A 102 -14.39 1.48 2.79
CA ILE A 102 -14.47 0.29 3.65
C ILE A 102 -13.19 0.21 4.48
N GLU A 103 -13.34 -0.03 5.77
CA GLU A 103 -12.22 -0.24 6.68
C GLU A 103 -12.46 -1.50 7.51
N GLY A 104 -11.40 -2.27 7.72
CA GLY A 104 -11.41 -3.46 8.55
C GLY A 104 -10.06 -3.72 9.19
N THR A 105 -10.04 -4.39 10.33
CA THR A 105 -8.81 -4.74 11.05
C THR A 105 -8.53 -6.24 10.95
N VAL A 106 -7.24 -6.59 10.90
CA VAL A 106 -6.77 -7.97 10.90
C VAL A 106 -5.46 -8.05 11.70
N ILE A 107 -5.29 -9.13 12.45
CA ILE A 107 -4.01 -9.47 13.05
C ILE A 107 -3.37 -10.54 12.17
N HIS A 108 -2.23 -10.20 11.57
CA HIS A 108 -1.43 -11.13 10.79
C HIS A 108 -0.33 -11.70 11.67
N GLU A 109 -0.24 -13.02 11.80
CA GLU A 109 0.76 -13.71 12.58
C GLU A 109 1.78 -14.36 11.64
N VAL A 110 3.07 -14.07 11.83
CA VAL A 110 4.16 -14.59 11.02
C VAL A 110 5.32 -15.00 11.91
N LEU A 111 6.19 -15.90 11.42
CA LEU A 111 7.46 -16.18 12.08
C LEU A 111 8.30 -14.91 12.20
N ALA A 112 9.01 -14.76 13.32
CA ALA A 112 9.86 -13.59 13.55
C ALA A 112 10.90 -13.39 12.43
N GLU A 113 11.48 -14.49 11.93
CA GLU A 113 12.44 -14.45 10.83
C GLU A 113 11.80 -13.98 9.51
N ASP A 114 10.59 -14.45 9.20
CA ASP A 114 9.84 -13.99 8.01
C ASP A 114 9.45 -12.52 8.12
N PHE A 115 9.13 -12.05 9.34
CA PHE A 115 8.88 -10.64 9.59
C PHE A 115 10.12 -9.79 9.32
N ILE A 116 11.28 -10.21 9.81
CA ILE A 116 12.56 -9.53 9.58
C ILE A 116 12.90 -9.53 8.08
N GLU A 117 12.77 -10.68 7.41
CA GLU A 117 13.06 -10.81 5.98
C GLU A 117 12.12 -9.90 5.14
N GLY A 118 10.86 -9.79 5.54
CA GLY A 118 9.89 -8.89 4.90
C GLY A 118 10.35 -7.43 4.86
N TRP A 119 11.10 -6.96 5.86
CA TRP A 119 11.64 -5.60 5.89
C TRP A 119 12.71 -5.35 4.82
N LYS A 120 13.46 -6.37 4.43
CA LYS A 120 14.46 -6.28 3.36
C LYS A 120 13.83 -6.05 1.98
N SER A 121 12.54 -6.37 1.80
CA SER A 121 11.78 -6.08 0.59
C SER A 121 10.96 -4.80 0.64
N HIS A 122 11.07 -4.00 1.72
CA HIS A 122 10.24 -2.82 1.91
C HIS A 122 10.67 -1.65 1.01
N GLY A 123 10.09 -1.55 -0.19
CA GLY A 123 10.49 -0.63 -1.25
C GLY A 123 10.52 0.86 -0.85
N THR A 124 9.61 1.32 0.03
CA THR A 124 9.62 2.71 0.51
C THR A 124 10.83 2.99 1.38
N VAL A 125 11.16 2.07 2.31
CA VAL A 125 12.34 2.20 3.17
C VAL A 125 13.60 2.14 2.32
N HIS A 126 13.71 1.18 1.41
CA HIS A 126 14.87 1.07 0.52
C HIS A 126 15.13 2.36 -0.29
N ARG A 127 14.07 2.97 -0.88
CA ARG A 127 14.23 4.20 -1.66
C ARG A 127 14.62 5.42 -0.82
N GLN A 128 14.13 5.52 0.42
CA GLN A 128 14.34 6.70 1.26
C GLN A 128 15.58 6.62 2.13
N SER A 129 16.03 5.41 2.48
CA SER A 129 17.16 5.19 3.40
C SER A 129 18.53 5.39 2.77
N LYS A 130 18.63 5.42 1.44
CA LYS A 130 19.90 5.54 0.71
C LYS A 130 20.89 4.45 1.17
N ASP A 131 22.05 4.86 1.70
CA ASP A 131 23.12 4.01 2.23
C ASP A 131 22.85 3.40 3.62
N LYS A 132 21.76 3.81 4.28
CA LYS A 132 21.39 3.32 5.62
C LYS A 132 20.48 2.11 5.62
N PHE A 133 20.12 1.54 4.48
CA PHE A 133 19.14 0.46 4.39
C PHE A 133 19.53 -0.77 5.23
N ASP A 134 20.78 -1.20 5.15
CA ASP A 134 21.28 -2.35 5.91
C ASP A 134 21.32 -2.05 7.42
N LEU A 135 21.73 -0.85 7.81
CA LEU A 135 21.71 -0.40 9.21
C LEU A 135 20.31 -0.43 9.80
N ILE A 136 19.31 0.06 9.04
CA ILE A 136 17.91 0.05 9.47
C ILE A 136 17.41 -1.38 9.64
N ASN A 137 17.69 -2.26 8.68
CA ASN A 137 17.30 -3.66 8.77
C ASN A 137 17.98 -4.38 9.96
N ALA A 138 19.23 -4.07 10.26
CA ALA A 138 19.91 -4.59 11.44
C ALA A 138 19.23 -4.13 12.73
N LYS A 139 18.93 -2.85 12.87
CA LYS A 139 18.21 -2.31 14.04
C LYS A 139 16.81 -2.92 14.22
N ILE A 140 16.08 -3.14 13.12
CA ILE A 140 14.77 -3.80 13.16
C ILE A 140 14.92 -5.24 13.63
N ARG A 141 15.93 -5.98 13.13
CA ARG A 141 16.27 -7.33 13.60
C ARG A 141 16.52 -7.34 15.10
N ASP A 142 17.39 -6.47 15.60
CA ASP A 142 17.76 -6.40 17.02
C ASP A 142 16.51 -6.20 17.91
N VAL A 143 15.61 -5.31 17.50
CA VAL A 143 14.36 -5.04 18.22
C VAL A 143 13.43 -6.26 18.22
N VAL A 144 13.31 -6.96 17.10
CA VAL A 144 12.45 -8.14 16.98
C VAL A 144 13.03 -9.30 17.80
N GLU A 145 14.30 -9.57 17.69
CA GLU A 145 15.00 -10.63 18.44
C GLU A 145 14.96 -10.40 19.94
N ALA A 146 15.08 -9.13 20.38
CA ALA A 146 14.96 -8.75 21.80
C ALA A 146 13.59 -9.09 22.41
N LYS A 147 12.52 -9.25 21.62
CA LYS A 147 11.20 -9.70 22.10
C LYS A 147 11.21 -11.19 22.49
N GLY A 148 12.13 -11.98 21.97
CA GLY A 148 12.23 -13.41 22.28
C GLY A 148 11.00 -14.23 21.85
N GLN A 149 10.24 -13.75 20.88
CA GLN A 149 9.01 -14.37 20.38
C GLN A 149 9.29 -15.12 19.07
N GLU A 150 8.79 -16.36 18.95
CA GLU A 150 8.85 -17.12 17.72
C GLU A 150 7.93 -16.55 16.63
N TYR A 151 6.77 -16.05 17.04
CA TYR A 151 5.78 -15.45 16.15
C TYR A 151 5.53 -13.99 16.51
N ILE A 152 5.46 -13.17 15.48
CA ILE A 152 5.13 -11.74 15.58
C ILE A 152 3.69 -11.52 15.12
N LYS A 153 2.91 -10.87 15.97
CA LYS A 153 1.54 -10.42 15.63
C LYS A 153 1.60 -8.99 15.12
N ILE A 154 1.13 -8.80 13.91
CA ILE A 154 1.12 -7.51 13.24
C ILE A 154 -0.35 -7.06 13.08
N PRO A 155 -0.82 -6.09 13.89
CA PRO A 155 -2.13 -5.52 13.68
C PRO A 155 -2.11 -4.61 12.44
N TYR A 156 -3.03 -4.88 11.50
CA TYR A 156 -3.25 -4.08 10.31
C TYR A 156 -4.66 -3.50 10.30
N THR A 157 -4.77 -2.31 9.74
CA THR A 157 -6.01 -1.73 9.26
C THR A 157 -5.99 -1.76 7.74
N THR A 158 -6.90 -2.51 7.14
CA THR A 158 -7.11 -2.50 5.69
C THR A 158 -8.09 -1.39 5.35
N ARG A 159 -7.70 -0.52 4.43
CA ARG A 159 -8.53 0.57 3.92
C ARG A 159 -8.73 0.41 2.43
N ILE A 160 -9.98 0.52 1.99
CA ILE A 160 -10.39 0.34 0.59
C ILE A 160 -11.27 1.54 0.20
N TRP A 161 -10.94 2.16 -0.92
CA TRP A 161 -11.79 3.13 -1.60
C TRP A 161 -12.27 2.51 -2.89
N MET A 162 -13.58 2.48 -3.09
CA MET A 162 -14.21 1.88 -4.25
C MET A 162 -15.15 2.88 -4.90
N ALA A 163 -15.22 2.87 -6.24
CA ALA A 163 -16.17 3.70 -6.97
C ALA A 163 -16.59 3.01 -8.26
N GLN A 164 -17.87 3.16 -8.61
CA GLN A 164 -18.43 2.63 -9.83
C GLN A 164 -18.29 3.64 -10.96
N VAL A 165 -17.99 3.17 -12.15
CA VAL A 165 -17.97 4.00 -13.37
C VAL A 165 -19.31 4.69 -13.58
N ARG A 166 -19.28 5.97 -13.94
CA ARG A 166 -20.47 6.74 -14.37
C ARG A 166 -20.93 6.33 -15.75
#